data_7476811eb07e30ce8cb391a3348586cd
#
_entry.id   7476811eb07e30ce8cb391a3348586cd
#
_cell.length_a   1.000
_cell.length_b   1.000
_cell.length_c   1.000
_cell.angle_alpha   90.00
_cell.angle_beta   90.00
_cell.angle_gamma   90.00
#
_symmetry.space_group_name_H-M   'P 1'
#
loop_
_entity.id
_entity.type
_entity.pdbx_description
1 polymer ?
#
loop_
_entity_poly.entity_id
_entity_poly.type
_entity_poly.pdbx_seq_one_letter_code
_entity_poly.pdbx_strand_id
1 'polypeptide(L)'
;PYTTLFRSNSNTSGTSNTPKEGPETISDGHCETTRETLSPQFSVMTMNCRYGRADAAEIIRNIRERNISVLALQEVTDDLITRLTEADINELLPYHQFGDAKETDNGGFNVIYSRYEPSAAVPNVVSIPAADVPAITLKTSGNRTVTLCSAHPKSPMRGCADWSAGILGLRELARAKSVSNRNIVVVMGDLNSSTDHPSFRALLKSGFKDASLIQAAGPNLTFPSWLKWPRIELDHVLFTPGQIGR
;
A
#
# COMPACT_ATOMS: atom_id res chain seq x y z
N PRO A 1 15.29 -8.63 -3.07
CA PRO A 1 14.04 -7.87 -3.03
C PRO A 1 13.60 -7.71 -1.58
N TYR A 2 13.10 -6.52 -1.24
CA TYR A 2 12.64 -6.17 0.10
C TYR A 2 11.13 -6.24 0.12
N THR A 3 10.55 -6.99 1.06
CA THR A 3 9.10 -7.17 1.13
C THR A 3 8.63 -6.89 2.54
N THR A 4 7.77 -5.89 2.70
CA THR A 4 7.06 -5.60 3.93
C THR A 4 5.62 -6.08 3.82
N LEU A 5 5.20 -6.91 4.77
CA LEU A 5 3.86 -7.48 4.85
C LEU A 5 3.10 -6.91 6.04
N PHE A 6 1.87 -6.51 5.80
CA PHE A 6 0.95 -6.08 6.83
C PHE A 6 -0.39 -6.82 6.71
N ARG A 7 -0.94 -7.27 7.85
CA ARG A 7 -2.30 -7.81 7.96
C ARG A 7 -3.10 -6.97 8.93
N SER A 8 -4.27 -6.51 8.52
CA SER A 8 -5.20 -5.85 9.43
C SER A 8 -5.93 -6.91 10.26
N ASN A 9 -5.80 -6.86 11.58
CA ASN A 9 -6.60 -7.67 12.50
C ASN A 9 -7.67 -6.78 13.15
N SER A 10 -8.93 -6.97 12.78
CA SER A 10 -10.06 -6.42 13.54
C SER A 10 -10.62 -7.52 14.45
N ASN A 11 -10.17 -7.56 15.69
CA ASN A 11 -10.84 -8.36 16.72
C ASN A 11 -12.18 -7.70 17.07
N THR A 12 -13.26 -8.14 16.43
CA THR A 12 -14.61 -7.96 16.93
C THR A 12 -15.08 -9.28 17.50
N SER A 13 -15.12 -9.39 18.82
CA SER A 13 -15.83 -10.45 19.52
C SER A 13 -17.34 -10.29 19.23
N GLY A 14 -17.84 -11.05 18.24
CA GLY A 14 -19.26 -11.11 17.89
C GLY A 14 -19.90 -12.33 18.52
N THR A 15 -20.79 -12.12 19.46
CA THR A 15 -21.73 -13.10 19.98
C THR A 15 -22.62 -13.65 18.86
N SER A 16 -22.68 -14.98 18.78
CA SER A 16 -23.55 -15.72 17.88
C SER A 16 -25.03 -15.51 18.24
N ASN A 17 -25.82 -14.99 17.28
CA ASN A 17 -27.27 -15.15 17.28
C ASN A 17 -27.69 -15.76 15.94
N THR A 18 -28.25 -16.96 16.01
CA THR A 18 -28.90 -17.68 14.91
C THR A 18 -30.20 -17.00 14.51
N PRO A 19 -30.46 -16.73 13.22
CA PRO A 19 -31.80 -16.36 12.75
C PRO A 19 -32.62 -17.59 12.39
N LYS A 20 -33.91 -17.54 12.74
CA LYS A 20 -34.96 -18.47 12.34
C LYS A 20 -35.38 -18.22 10.91
N GLU A 21 -35.61 -19.32 10.18
CA GLU A 21 -36.18 -19.34 8.85
C GLU A 21 -37.62 -18.83 8.79
N GLY A 22 -37.94 -18.06 7.76
CA GLY A 22 -39.29 -17.68 7.32
C GLY A 22 -39.30 -17.56 5.79
N PRO A 23 -40.46 -17.76 5.07
CA PRO A 23 -40.52 -18.32 3.75
C PRO A 23 -40.21 -17.34 2.59
N GLU A 24 -39.78 -17.95 1.48
CA GLU A 24 -39.41 -17.37 0.20
C GLU A 24 -40.49 -16.55 -0.46
N THR A 25 -40.14 -15.36 -0.96
CA THR A 25 -40.85 -14.67 -2.03
C THR A 25 -39.86 -14.42 -3.18
N ILE A 26 -40.22 -15.00 -4.32
CA ILE A 26 -39.54 -14.83 -5.61
C ILE A 26 -39.81 -13.41 -6.11
N SER A 27 -38.82 -12.61 -6.40
CA SER A 27 -38.92 -11.38 -7.16
C SER A 27 -37.73 -11.24 -8.13
N ASP A 28 -38.08 -10.81 -9.31
CA ASP A 28 -37.38 -10.65 -10.58
C ASP A 28 -35.91 -10.24 -10.56
N GLY A 29 -35.15 -10.88 -11.48
CA GLY A 29 -33.74 -10.71 -11.67
C GLY A 29 -33.32 -9.33 -12.13
N HIS A 30 -32.70 -8.60 -11.23
CA HIS A 30 -31.65 -7.63 -11.56
C HIS A 30 -30.33 -8.24 -11.11
N CYS A 31 -29.48 -8.56 -12.08
CA CYS A 31 -28.11 -8.93 -11.82
C CYS A 31 -27.34 -7.69 -11.32
N GLU A 32 -27.52 -7.34 -10.06
CA GLU A 32 -26.58 -6.45 -9.39
C GLU A 32 -25.26 -7.22 -9.21
N THR A 33 -24.29 -6.88 -10.04
CA THR A 33 -22.89 -7.28 -9.82
C THR A 33 -22.51 -6.74 -8.45
N THR A 34 -22.57 -7.57 -7.43
CA THR A 34 -22.12 -7.23 -6.08
C THR A 34 -20.63 -6.90 -6.16
N ARG A 35 -20.27 -5.62 -6.20
CA ARG A 35 -18.89 -5.16 -6.10
C ARG A 35 -18.34 -5.68 -4.78
N GLU A 36 -17.34 -6.54 -4.86
CA GLU A 36 -16.68 -7.04 -3.66
C GLU A 36 -16.07 -5.88 -2.88
N THR A 37 -16.53 -5.68 -1.66
CA THR A 37 -15.93 -4.71 -0.73
C THR A 37 -14.70 -5.29 -0.09
N LEU A 38 -13.71 -4.45 0.21
CA LEU A 38 -12.50 -4.85 0.92
C LEU A 38 -12.88 -5.57 2.23
N SER A 39 -12.36 -6.79 2.39
CA SER A 39 -12.53 -7.55 3.63
C SER A 39 -12.00 -6.76 4.84
N PRO A 40 -12.60 -6.89 6.04
CA PRO A 40 -12.05 -6.34 7.28
C PRO A 40 -10.61 -6.81 7.55
N GLN A 41 -10.26 -8.00 7.06
CA GLN A 41 -8.90 -8.53 7.08
C GLN A 41 -8.36 -8.59 5.66
N PHE A 42 -7.36 -7.79 5.37
CA PHE A 42 -6.65 -7.80 4.09
C PHE A 42 -5.14 -7.74 4.31
N SER A 43 -4.40 -8.30 3.37
CA SER A 43 -2.94 -8.31 3.40
C SER A 43 -2.39 -7.39 2.34
N VAL A 44 -1.40 -6.57 2.70
CA VAL A 44 -0.69 -5.71 1.77
C VAL A 44 0.78 -6.09 1.70
N MET A 45 1.39 -5.88 0.55
CA MET A 45 2.81 -6.09 0.31
C MET A 45 3.39 -4.88 -0.40
N THR A 46 4.58 -4.47 0.00
CA THR A 46 5.37 -3.48 -0.75
C THR A 46 6.75 -4.03 -1.08
N MET A 47 7.30 -3.64 -2.23
CA MET A 47 8.62 -4.07 -2.68
C MET A 47 9.24 -3.09 -3.68
N ASN A 48 10.48 -2.68 -3.43
CA ASN A 48 11.32 -2.00 -4.43
C ASN A 48 11.88 -3.03 -5.42
N CYS A 49 11.62 -2.85 -6.72
CA CYS A 49 11.96 -3.77 -7.80
C CYS A 49 13.37 -3.58 -8.38
N ARG A 50 14.17 -2.64 -7.84
CA ARG A 50 15.56 -2.38 -8.27
C ARG A 50 15.68 -2.23 -9.79
N TYR A 51 15.11 -1.18 -10.35
CA TYR A 51 15.12 -0.93 -11.81
C TYR A 51 14.50 -2.09 -12.62
N GLY A 52 13.39 -2.61 -12.14
CA GLY A 52 12.68 -3.71 -12.80
C GLY A 52 13.40 -5.07 -12.74
N ARG A 53 14.45 -5.23 -11.90
CA ARG A 53 15.22 -6.48 -11.78
C ARG A 53 14.61 -7.54 -10.88
N ALA A 54 13.44 -7.26 -10.30
CA ALA A 54 12.73 -8.23 -9.48
C ALA A 54 12.30 -9.45 -10.31
N ASP A 55 12.26 -10.60 -9.67
CA ASP A 55 11.77 -11.84 -10.26
C ASP A 55 10.23 -11.86 -10.21
N ALA A 56 9.59 -11.82 -11.39
CA ALA A 56 8.15 -11.83 -11.53
C ALA A 56 7.52 -13.11 -10.94
N ALA A 57 8.14 -14.27 -11.15
CA ALA A 57 7.62 -15.55 -10.61
C ALA A 57 7.67 -15.56 -9.08
N GLU A 58 8.70 -14.97 -8.46
CA GLU A 58 8.77 -14.85 -7.01
C GLU A 58 7.71 -13.90 -6.47
N ILE A 59 7.42 -12.80 -7.15
CA ILE A 59 6.34 -11.87 -6.79
C ILE A 59 5.00 -12.62 -6.82
N ILE A 60 4.68 -13.31 -7.91
CA ILE A 60 3.44 -14.08 -8.07
C ILE A 60 3.31 -15.15 -6.98
N ARG A 61 4.38 -15.88 -6.69
CA ARG A 61 4.40 -16.88 -5.61
C ARG A 61 4.04 -16.24 -4.26
N ASN A 62 4.67 -15.10 -3.92
CA ASN A 62 4.37 -14.40 -2.67
C ASN A 62 2.92 -13.91 -2.60
N ILE A 63 2.35 -13.42 -3.72
CA ILE A 63 0.95 -12.99 -3.78
C ILE A 63 0.03 -14.16 -3.44
N ARG A 64 0.27 -15.35 -4.03
CA ARG A 64 -0.54 -16.54 -3.79
C ARG A 64 -0.37 -17.09 -2.37
N GLU A 65 0.86 -17.36 -1.94
CA GLU A 65 1.16 -17.99 -0.65
C GLU A 65 0.72 -17.13 0.55
N ARG A 66 0.80 -15.82 0.42
CA ARG A 66 0.49 -14.88 1.50
C ARG A 66 -0.88 -14.23 1.37
N ASN A 67 -1.65 -14.64 0.35
CA ASN A 67 -2.97 -14.10 0.04
C ASN A 67 -3.00 -12.57 0.00
N ILE A 68 -2.08 -11.98 -0.78
CA ILE A 68 -1.95 -10.54 -0.89
C ILE A 68 -3.17 -9.96 -1.60
N SER A 69 -3.75 -8.94 -1.01
CA SER A 69 -4.90 -8.22 -1.54
C SER A 69 -4.51 -6.95 -2.31
N VAL A 70 -3.43 -6.28 -1.86
CA VAL A 70 -2.91 -5.07 -2.49
C VAL A 70 -1.38 -5.13 -2.51
N LEU A 71 -0.81 -4.85 -3.67
CA LEU A 71 0.63 -4.87 -3.92
C LEU A 71 1.10 -3.49 -4.39
N ALA A 72 2.07 -2.90 -3.70
CA ALA A 72 2.75 -1.67 -4.10
C ALA A 72 4.17 -1.99 -4.56
N LEU A 73 4.52 -1.60 -5.78
CA LEU A 73 5.86 -1.79 -6.33
C LEU A 73 6.49 -0.44 -6.64
N GLN A 74 7.79 -0.33 -6.42
CA GLN A 74 8.61 0.83 -6.70
C GLN A 74 9.75 0.44 -7.67
N GLU A 75 10.30 1.40 -8.39
CA GLU A 75 11.33 1.21 -9.43
C GLU A 75 10.91 0.17 -10.48
N VAL A 76 9.68 0.26 -10.93
CA VAL A 76 9.10 -0.62 -11.96
C VAL A 76 9.46 -0.11 -13.34
N THR A 77 9.70 -1.02 -14.28
CA THR A 77 9.95 -0.75 -15.70
C THR A 77 8.90 -1.46 -16.56
N ASP A 78 8.72 -1.03 -17.80
CA ASP A 78 7.80 -1.66 -18.76
C ASP A 78 8.14 -3.14 -18.99
N ASP A 79 9.44 -3.49 -18.99
CA ASP A 79 9.89 -4.88 -19.06
C ASP A 79 9.38 -5.72 -17.87
N LEU A 80 9.45 -5.19 -16.65
CA LEU A 80 8.92 -5.90 -15.49
C LEU A 80 7.39 -6.03 -15.56
N ILE A 81 6.67 -5.01 -16.05
CA ILE A 81 5.21 -5.10 -16.25
C ILE A 81 4.88 -6.22 -17.24
N THR A 82 5.63 -6.32 -18.35
CA THR A 82 5.45 -7.40 -19.33
C THR A 82 5.63 -8.76 -18.66
N ARG A 83 6.73 -8.98 -17.94
CA ARG A 83 7.00 -10.24 -17.24
C ARG A 83 5.97 -10.57 -16.15
N LEU A 84 5.44 -9.57 -15.44
CA LEU A 84 4.37 -9.77 -14.46
C LEU A 84 3.06 -10.16 -15.15
N THR A 85 2.76 -9.56 -16.31
CA THR A 85 1.58 -9.89 -17.11
C THR A 85 1.66 -11.32 -17.66
N GLU A 86 2.81 -11.71 -18.20
CA GLU A 86 3.09 -13.09 -18.64
C GLU A 86 3.04 -14.12 -17.50
N ALA A 87 3.27 -13.69 -16.26
CA ALA A 87 3.17 -14.50 -15.05
C ALA A 87 1.78 -14.45 -14.38
N ASP A 88 0.76 -13.97 -15.09
CA ASP A 88 -0.65 -13.96 -14.69
C ASP A 88 -0.98 -13.06 -13.48
N ILE A 89 -0.27 -11.93 -13.30
CA ILE A 89 -0.59 -11.00 -12.21
C ILE A 89 -2.04 -10.52 -12.28
N ASN A 90 -2.56 -10.31 -13.48
CA ASN A 90 -3.91 -9.78 -13.71
C ASN A 90 -5.02 -10.77 -13.32
N GLU A 91 -4.73 -12.08 -13.22
CA GLU A 91 -5.67 -13.06 -12.66
C GLU A 91 -5.77 -12.95 -11.12
N LEU A 92 -4.71 -12.51 -10.47
CA LEU A 92 -4.63 -12.42 -9.01
C LEU A 92 -5.02 -11.03 -8.48
N LEU A 93 -4.59 -9.99 -9.19
CA LEU A 93 -4.76 -8.58 -8.86
C LEU A 93 -5.17 -7.81 -10.13
N PRO A 94 -6.44 -7.93 -10.59
CA PRO A 94 -6.89 -7.43 -11.88
C PRO A 94 -6.91 -5.90 -12.02
N TYR A 95 -6.91 -5.18 -10.90
CA TYR A 95 -6.99 -3.72 -10.91
C TYR A 95 -5.64 -3.13 -10.58
N HIS A 96 -5.25 -2.08 -11.30
CA HIS A 96 -3.98 -1.39 -11.06
C HIS A 96 -4.05 0.10 -11.36
N GLN A 97 -3.12 0.85 -10.78
CA GLN A 97 -2.86 2.24 -11.09
C GLN A 97 -1.36 2.45 -11.18
N PHE A 98 -0.91 2.92 -12.33
CA PHE A 98 0.49 3.35 -12.55
C PHE A 98 0.66 4.81 -12.18
N GLY A 99 1.84 5.18 -11.69
CA GLY A 99 2.35 6.54 -11.75
C GLY A 99 2.93 6.79 -13.14
N ASP A 100 2.97 8.06 -13.56
CA ASP A 100 3.61 8.40 -14.83
C ASP A 100 5.13 8.24 -14.74
N ALA A 101 5.73 7.66 -15.77
CA ALA A 101 7.18 7.56 -15.88
C ALA A 101 7.78 8.93 -16.16
N LYS A 102 8.81 9.33 -15.40
CA LYS A 102 9.53 10.59 -15.55
C LYS A 102 11.02 10.34 -15.70
N GLU A 103 11.69 11.13 -16.52
CA GLU A 103 13.15 11.06 -16.67
C GLU A 103 13.92 11.29 -15.36
N THR A 104 13.31 12.03 -14.43
CA THR A 104 13.88 12.32 -13.11
C THR A 104 13.68 11.21 -12.08
N ASP A 105 12.95 10.16 -12.44
CA ASP A 105 12.64 9.07 -11.55
C ASP A 105 13.90 8.27 -11.21
N ASN A 106 13.91 7.71 -10.01
CA ASN A 106 15.02 6.94 -9.45
C ASN A 106 15.21 5.56 -10.09
N GLY A 107 14.89 5.42 -11.40
CA GLY A 107 15.12 4.19 -12.14
C GLY A 107 13.85 3.41 -12.43
N GLY A 108 12.71 4.06 -12.49
CA GLY A 108 11.42 3.49 -12.83
C GLY A 108 10.27 4.22 -12.17
N PHE A 109 9.06 3.78 -12.43
CA PHE A 109 7.84 4.36 -11.86
C PHE A 109 7.29 3.49 -10.72
N ASN A 110 6.31 4.03 -10.01
CA ASN A 110 5.58 3.31 -8.98
C ASN A 110 4.27 2.75 -9.55
N VAL A 111 3.83 1.62 -9.01
CA VAL A 111 2.53 1.03 -9.35
C VAL A 111 1.87 0.46 -8.10
N ILE A 112 0.55 0.45 -8.11
CA ILE A 112 -0.25 -0.25 -7.10
C ILE A 112 -1.24 -1.19 -7.80
N TYR A 113 -1.26 -2.45 -7.40
CA TYR A 113 -2.19 -3.49 -7.85
C TYR A 113 -3.17 -3.83 -6.75
N SER A 114 -4.39 -4.21 -7.12
CA SER A 114 -5.45 -4.59 -6.18
C SER A 114 -6.26 -5.79 -6.69
N ARG A 115 -6.67 -6.64 -5.78
CA ARG A 115 -7.67 -7.68 -6.01
C ARG A 115 -9.08 -7.09 -6.13
N TYR A 116 -9.34 -5.99 -5.45
CA TYR A 116 -10.65 -5.36 -5.36
C TYR A 116 -10.77 -4.17 -6.31
N GLU A 117 -11.96 -4.00 -6.88
CA GLU A 117 -12.24 -2.85 -7.75
C GLU A 117 -12.15 -1.53 -6.97
N PRO A 118 -11.30 -0.59 -7.39
CA PRO A 118 -11.21 0.69 -6.73
C PRO A 118 -12.42 1.58 -7.04
N SER A 119 -12.91 2.30 -6.05
CA SER A 119 -13.92 3.34 -6.25
C SER A 119 -13.33 4.63 -6.82
N ALA A 120 -12.00 4.81 -6.68
CA ALA A 120 -11.22 5.87 -7.31
C ALA A 120 -9.77 5.41 -7.48
N ALA A 121 -9.12 5.87 -8.54
CA ALA A 121 -7.70 5.65 -8.82
C ALA A 121 -7.11 6.92 -9.41
N VAL A 122 -5.90 7.28 -8.97
CA VAL A 122 -5.19 8.47 -9.45
C VAL A 122 -3.71 8.16 -9.63
N PRO A 123 -3.05 8.66 -10.70
CA PRO A 123 -1.64 8.39 -10.96
C PRO A 123 -0.71 9.08 -9.96
N ASN A 124 -1.14 10.23 -9.41
CA ASN A 124 -0.33 11.00 -8.46
C ASN A 124 -1.22 11.68 -7.42
N VAL A 125 -1.33 11.12 -6.24
CA VAL A 125 -2.19 11.63 -5.15
C VAL A 125 -1.54 12.77 -4.37
N VAL A 126 -0.23 12.88 -4.40
CA VAL A 126 0.57 13.95 -3.78
C VAL A 126 1.85 14.17 -4.55
N SER A 127 2.14 15.43 -4.91
CA SER A 127 3.37 15.76 -5.63
C SER A 127 4.56 15.83 -4.66
N ILE A 128 5.56 15.01 -4.91
CA ILE A 128 6.85 15.00 -4.21
C ILE A 128 8.00 15.10 -5.21
N PRO A 129 9.21 15.54 -4.80
CA PRO A 129 10.37 15.62 -5.69
C PRO A 129 10.94 14.24 -6.06
N ALA A 130 10.13 13.36 -6.62
CA ALA A 130 10.47 11.99 -7.00
C ALA A 130 9.45 11.45 -8.01
N ALA A 131 9.40 10.12 -8.17
CA ALA A 131 8.37 9.41 -8.90
C ALA A 131 6.96 9.76 -8.39
N ASP A 132 5.98 9.72 -9.27
CA ASP A 132 4.58 9.91 -8.91
C ASP A 132 4.13 8.90 -7.85
N VAL A 133 3.16 9.31 -7.06
CA VAL A 133 2.58 8.51 -5.97
C VAL A 133 1.19 8.00 -6.39
N PRO A 134 1.11 6.89 -7.14
CA PRO A 134 -0.17 6.31 -7.55
C PRO A 134 -0.95 5.82 -6.33
N ALA A 135 -2.26 6.02 -6.38
CA ALA A 135 -3.15 5.64 -5.31
C ALA A 135 -4.46 5.06 -5.83
N ILE A 136 -5.00 4.12 -5.06
CA ILE A 136 -6.36 3.57 -5.22
C ILE A 136 -7.15 3.77 -3.94
N THR A 137 -8.46 3.96 -4.08
CA THR A 137 -9.39 4.03 -2.94
C THR A 137 -10.36 2.86 -3.01
N LEU A 138 -10.38 2.06 -1.96
CA LEU A 138 -11.24 0.90 -1.82
C LEU A 138 -12.36 1.19 -0.81
N LYS A 139 -13.57 0.70 -1.08
CA LYS A 139 -14.68 0.72 -0.13
C LYS A 139 -14.56 -0.43 0.84
N THR A 140 -14.80 -0.17 2.12
CA THR A 140 -14.91 -1.19 3.16
C THR A 140 -16.35 -1.28 3.66
N SER A 141 -16.65 -2.30 4.47
CA SER A 141 -17.93 -2.39 5.16
C SER A 141 -18.18 -1.13 6.03
N GLY A 142 -19.42 -0.67 6.13
CA GLY A 142 -19.80 0.44 7.00
C GLY A 142 -19.51 1.84 6.43
N ASN A 143 -19.56 2.02 5.11
CA ASN A 143 -19.38 3.31 4.42
C ASN A 143 -18.04 4.01 4.75
N ARG A 144 -16.99 3.22 4.95
CA ARG A 144 -15.62 3.67 5.13
C ARG A 144 -14.82 3.40 3.85
N THR A 145 -13.74 4.15 3.68
CA THR A 145 -12.82 3.97 2.57
C THR A 145 -11.39 3.81 3.08
N VAL A 146 -10.59 3.10 2.30
CA VAL A 146 -9.14 3.00 2.49
C VAL A 146 -8.47 3.48 1.21
N THR A 147 -7.68 4.53 1.29
CA THR A 147 -6.82 4.99 0.20
C THR A 147 -5.43 4.41 0.42
N LEU A 148 -4.94 3.63 -0.55
CA LEU A 148 -3.62 3.00 -0.50
C LEU A 148 -2.76 3.62 -1.60
N CYS A 149 -1.51 3.95 -1.27
CA CYS A 149 -0.57 4.60 -2.18
C CYS A 149 0.76 3.85 -2.23
N SER A 150 1.41 3.86 -3.41
CA SER A 150 2.79 3.41 -3.60
C SER A 150 3.71 4.63 -3.66
N ALA A 151 4.66 4.77 -2.74
CA ALA A 151 5.53 5.93 -2.61
C ALA A 151 7.01 5.56 -2.61
N HIS A 152 7.83 6.35 -3.36
CA HIS A 152 9.28 6.19 -3.41
C HIS A 152 9.97 7.56 -3.45
N PRO A 153 10.13 8.24 -2.30
CA PRO A 153 10.93 9.47 -2.21
C PRO A 153 12.37 9.22 -2.64
N LYS A 154 13.05 10.27 -3.15
CA LYS A 154 14.47 10.18 -3.49
C LYS A 154 15.31 9.63 -2.31
N SER A 155 16.41 8.98 -2.61
CA SER A 155 17.38 8.61 -1.58
C SER A 155 18.19 9.84 -1.12
N PRO A 156 18.68 9.86 0.12
CA PRO A 156 19.51 10.97 0.62
C PRO A 156 20.80 11.16 -0.19
N MET A 157 21.30 10.11 -0.85
CA MET A 157 22.48 10.15 -1.70
C MET A 157 22.26 10.98 -2.99
N ARG A 158 21.02 11.21 -3.38
CA ARG A 158 20.63 12.00 -4.57
C ARG A 158 20.20 13.42 -4.24
N GLY A 159 20.38 13.87 -3.01
CA GLY A 159 20.07 15.22 -2.55
C GLY A 159 19.23 15.24 -1.28
N CYS A 160 19.84 15.65 -0.17
CA CYS A 160 19.18 15.67 1.14
C CYS A 160 17.95 16.57 1.19
N ALA A 161 17.94 17.68 0.44
CA ALA A 161 16.81 18.60 0.40
C ALA A 161 15.58 17.95 -0.25
N ASP A 162 15.73 17.37 -1.45
CA ASP A 162 14.65 16.69 -2.17
C ASP A 162 14.18 15.45 -1.41
N TRP A 163 15.10 14.68 -0.83
CA TRP A 163 14.77 13.55 0.03
C TRP A 163 13.89 13.98 1.20
N SER A 164 14.31 14.97 1.97
CA SER A 164 13.54 15.47 3.11
C SER A 164 12.20 16.06 2.67
N ALA A 165 12.17 16.83 1.58
CA ALA A 165 10.95 17.39 1.01
C ALA A 165 9.97 16.29 0.56
N GLY A 166 10.48 15.20 -0.05
CA GLY A 166 9.68 14.04 -0.45
C GLY A 166 9.00 13.37 0.74
N ILE A 167 9.75 13.09 1.80
CA ILE A 167 9.20 12.51 3.04
C ILE A 167 8.17 13.45 3.68
N LEU A 168 8.48 14.73 3.78
CA LEU A 168 7.57 15.71 4.40
C LEU A 168 6.33 15.97 3.54
N GLY A 169 6.44 15.87 2.21
CA GLY A 169 5.30 16.01 1.29
C GLY A 169 4.20 14.98 1.54
N LEU A 170 4.55 13.76 1.92
CA LEU A 170 3.58 12.72 2.26
C LEU A 170 2.65 13.10 3.44
N ARG A 171 3.02 14.11 4.25
CA ARG A 171 2.18 14.62 5.36
C ARG A 171 0.83 15.16 4.87
N GLU A 172 0.75 15.64 3.63
CA GLU A 172 -0.50 16.15 3.05
C GLU A 172 -1.59 15.06 2.99
N LEU A 173 -1.20 13.80 2.82
CA LEU A 173 -2.12 12.66 2.82
C LEU A 173 -2.78 12.46 4.20
N ALA A 174 -2.05 12.69 5.29
CA ALA A 174 -2.63 12.64 6.64
C ALA A 174 -3.54 13.84 6.93
N ARG A 175 -3.21 15.01 6.36
CA ARG A 175 -4.03 16.24 6.50
C ARG A 175 -5.34 16.14 5.74
N ALA A 176 -5.31 15.62 4.51
CA ALA A 176 -6.52 15.39 3.72
C ALA A 176 -7.50 14.45 4.43
N LYS A 177 -7.01 13.48 5.20
CA LYS A 177 -7.83 12.59 6.03
C LYS A 177 -8.53 13.33 7.16
N SER A 178 -7.90 14.32 7.79
CA SER A 178 -8.49 15.04 8.93
C SER A 178 -9.80 15.74 8.60
N VAL A 179 -10.06 15.95 7.30
CA VAL A 179 -11.33 16.49 6.78
C VAL A 179 -12.42 15.41 6.70
N SER A 180 -12.07 14.12 6.69
CA SER A 180 -13.02 13.01 6.65
C SER A 180 -12.61 11.87 7.58
N ASN A 181 -13.26 11.77 8.74
CA ASN A 181 -13.04 10.69 9.73
C ASN A 181 -13.37 9.28 9.20
N ARG A 182 -13.78 9.15 7.95
CA ARG A 182 -14.20 7.88 7.33
C ARG A 182 -13.17 7.26 6.40
N ASN A 183 -12.09 7.98 6.09
CA ASN A 183 -11.05 7.52 5.19
C ASN A 183 -9.77 7.17 5.95
N ILE A 184 -9.27 5.95 5.78
CA ILE A 184 -7.95 5.53 6.25
C ILE A 184 -7.00 5.69 5.07
N VAL A 185 -5.83 6.27 5.32
CA VAL A 185 -4.76 6.36 4.31
C VAL A 185 -3.65 5.40 4.68
N VAL A 186 -3.19 4.62 3.70
CA VAL A 186 -2.07 3.69 3.81
C VAL A 186 -1.02 4.10 2.78
N VAL A 187 0.19 4.41 3.23
CA VAL A 187 1.35 4.69 2.39
C VAL A 187 2.29 3.50 2.47
N MET A 188 2.63 2.93 1.32
CA MET A 188 3.50 1.77 1.21
C MET A 188 4.68 2.09 0.30
N GLY A 189 5.87 1.66 0.66
CA GLY A 189 7.01 1.79 -0.23
C GLY A 189 8.36 1.84 0.46
N ASP A 190 9.39 1.92 -0.37
CA ASP A 190 10.74 2.27 0.02
C ASP A 190 10.80 3.78 0.25
N LEU A 191 10.70 4.19 1.50
CA LEU A 191 10.73 5.62 1.87
C LEU A 191 12.15 6.16 2.03
N ASN A 192 13.18 5.35 1.75
CA ASN A 192 14.58 5.76 1.90
C ASN A 192 14.86 6.42 3.27
N SER A 193 14.11 6.06 4.28
CA SER A 193 14.11 6.70 5.60
C SER A 193 13.79 5.69 6.69
N SER A 194 14.28 5.96 7.89
CA SER A 194 14.00 5.19 9.11
C SER A 194 13.63 6.12 10.26
N THR A 195 13.32 5.55 11.41
CA THR A 195 13.04 6.29 12.67
C THR A 195 14.21 7.13 13.14
N ASP A 196 15.42 6.90 12.65
CA ASP A 196 16.61 7.70 12.98
C ASP A 196 16.62 9.06 12.26
N HIS A 197 15.83 9.21 11.18
CA HIS A 197 15.78 10.42 10.38
C HIS A 197 14.74 11.44 10.90
N PRO A 198 15.12 12.71 11.09
CA PRO A 198 14.20 13.74 11.61
C PRO A 198 12.94 13.94 10.75
N SER A 199 13.07 13.92 9.41
CA SER A 199 11.94 14.06 8.47
C SER A 199 10.95 12.91 8.58
N PHE A 200 11.43 11.67 8.76
CA PHE A 200 10.57 10.51 8.96
C PHE A 200 9.82 10.58 10.31
N ARG A 201 10.52 10.97 11.38
CA ARG A 201 9.84 11.21 12.67
C ARG A 201 8.79 12.32 12.57
N ALA A 202 9.05 13.37 11.79
CA ALA A 202 8.08 14.45 11.55
C ALA A 202 6.87 13.95 10.73
N LEU A 203 7.08 13.03 9.77
CA LEU A 203 6.01 12.37 9.03
C LEU A 203 5.13 11.55 9.99
N LEU A 204 5.71 10.73 10.87
CA LEU A 204 4.95 9.97 11.85
C LEU A 204 4.13 10.88 12.80
N LYS A 205 4.72 12.00 13.24
CA LYS A 205 4.02 12.99 14.09
C LYS A 205 2.83 13.67 13.38
N SER A 206 2.75 13.63 12.06
CA SER A 206 1.62 14.21 11.31
C SER A 206 0.34 13.38 11.36
N GLY A 207 0.37 12.20 12.00
CA GLY A 207 -0.78 11.33 12.19
C GLY A 207 -0.63 9.92 11.62
N PHE A 208 0.50 9.62 11.02
CA PHE A 208 0.81 8.24 10.59
C PHE A 208 1.32 7.38 11.74
N LYS A 209 1.01 6.09 11.63
CA LYS A 209 1.58 5.00 12.44
C LYS A 209 2.32 4.06 11.50
N ASP A 210 3.46 3.57 11.93
CA ASP A 210 4.21 2.56 11.21
C ASP A 210 3.76 1.16 11.66
N ALA A 211 3.44 0.30 10.70
CA ALA A 211 2.93 -1.03 10.96
C ALA A 211 3.96 -1.92 11.67
N SER A 212 5.23 -1.83 11.33
CA SER A 212 6.30 -2.61 11.95
C SER A 212 6.48 -2.24 13.42
N LEU A 213 6.45 -0.94 13.73
CA LEU A 213 6.56 -0.45 15.11
C LEU A 213 5.37 -0.88 15.98
N ILE A 214 4.15 -0.92 15.41
CA ILE A 214 2.96 -1.33 16.16
C ILE A 214 2.95 -2.82 16.43
N GLN A 215 3.39 -3.63 15.46
CA GLN A 215 3.46 -5.08 15.62
C GLN A 215 4.52 -5.50 16.64
N ALA A 216 5.44 -4.61 17.00
CA ALA A 216 6.54 -4.87 17.93
C ALA A 216 7.34 -6.15 17.59
N ALA A 217 7.37 -6.53 16.32
CA ALA A 217 8.02 -7.74 15.80
C ALA A 217 9.55 -7.57 15.66
N GLY A 218 10.08 -6.44 16.14
CA GLY A 218 11.46 -6.03 15.93
C GLY A 218 11.64 -5.24 14.64
N PRO A 219 12.86 -4.74 14.36
CA PRO A 219 13.13 -3.95 13.17
C PRO A 219 13.04 -4.82 11.92
N ASN A 220 12.29 -4.35 10.92
CA ASN A 220 12.20 -4.98 9.62
C ASN A 220 13.38 -4.49 8.73
N LEU A 221 14.57 -5.07 8.95
CA LEU A 221 15.82 -4.64 8.32
C LEU A 221 15.83 -5.02 6.85
N THR A 222 15.43 -4.10 5.97
CA THR A 222 15.25 -4.35 4.54
C THR A 222 16.49 -4.00 3.70
N PHE A 223 17.33 -3.04 4.11
CA PHE A 223 18.46 -2.59 3.31
C PHE A 223 19.80 -2.64 4.07
N PRO A 224 20.92 -3.00 3.39
CA PRO A 224 21.01 -3.65 2.08
C PRO A 224 20.73 -5.17 2.17
N SER A 225 20.09 -5.76 1.15
CA SER A 225 19.73 -7.19 1.17
C SER A 225 20.93 -8.13 1.11
N TRP A 226 22.03 -7.68 0.49
CA TRP A 226 23.25 -8.46 0.28
C TRP A 226 24.19 -8.49 1.47
N LEU A 227 23.97 -7.63 2.50
CA LEU A 227 24.72 -7.64 3.76
C LEU A 227 23.91 -8.34 4.86
N LYS A 228 24.59 -9.12 5.68
CA LYS A 228 24.00 -9.66 6.93
C LYS A 228 23.90 -8.57 7.99
N TRP A 229 24.89 -7.70 8.08
CA TRP A 229 25.03 -6.60 9.06
C TRP A 229 26.09 -5.58 8.58
N PRO A 230 25.93 -4.26 8.76
CA PRO A 230 24.73 -3.59 9.30
C PRO A 230 23.59 -3.49 8.28
N ARG A 231 22.34 -3.48 8.75
CA ARG A 231 21.14 -3.29 7.93
C ARG A 231 20.21 -2.28 8.58
N ILE A 232 19.42 -1.57 7.75
CA ILE A 232 18.43 -0.59 8.18
C ILE A 232 17.07 -0.88 7.56
N GLU A 233 16.01 -0.36 8.18
CA GLU A 233 14.66 -0.43 7.65
C GLU A 233 14.39 0.80 6.78
N LEU A 234 14.05 0.59 5.50
CA LEU A 234 13.72 1.65 4.54
C LEU A 234 12.33 1.47 3.91
N ASP A 235 11.83 0.22 3.90
CA ASP A 235 10.52 -0.12 3.38
C ASP A 235 9.49 -0.08 4.52
N HIS A 236 8.43 0.69 4.32
CA HIS A 236 7.43 0.94 5.34
C HIS A 236 6.01 0.73 4.85
N VAL A 237 5.13 0.37 5.76
CA VAL A 237 3.68 0.46 5.62
C VAL A 237 3.19 1.41 6.71
N LEU A 238 2.91 2.64 6.31
CA LEU A 238 2.39 3.68 7.19
C LEU A 238 0.88 3.78 7.05
N PHE A 239 0.16 3.97 8.13
CA PHE A 239 -1.29 4.17 8.06
C PHE A 239 -1.77 5.23 9.05
N THR A 240 -2.87 5.91 8.68
CA THR A 240 -3.55 6.80 9.60
C THR A 240 -4.54 5.96 10.43
N PRO A 241 -4.50 5.98 11.77
CA PRO A 241 -5.44 5.22 12.59
C PRO A 241 -6.88 5.67 12.30
N GLY A 242 -7.79 4.72 12.08
CA GLY A 242 -9.22 5.01 12.06
C GLY A 242 -9.65 5.50 13.43
N GLN A 243 -10.53 6.49 13.53
CA GLN A 243 -11.20 6.74 14.81
C GLN A 243 -12.15 5.56 15.04
N ILE A 244 -11.88 4.77 16.07
CA ILE A 244 -12.87 3.88 16.66
C ILE A 244 -13.86 4.84 17.32
N GLY A 245 -15.11 4.85 16.84
CA GLY A 245 -16.15 5.64 17.48
C GLY A 245 -16.21 5.23 18.97
N ARG A 246 -16.12 6.23 19.82
CA ARG A 246 -16.42 6.07 21.26
C ARG A 246 -17.90 5.83 21.42
#